data_503bd1e922d915501cc4098980ba8b4a
#
_entry.id   503bd1e922d915501cc4098980ba8b4a
#
_cell.length_a   1.000
_cell.length_b   1.000
_cell.length_c   1.000
_cell.angle_alpha   90.00
_cell.angle_beta   90.00
_cell.angle_gamma   90.00
#
_symmetry.space_group_name_H-M   'P 1'
#
loop_
_entity.id
_entity.type
_entity.pdbx_description
1 polymer ?
#
loop_
_entity_poly.entity_id
_entity_poly.type
_entity_poly.pdbx_seq_one_letter_code
_entity_poly.pdbx_strand_id
1 'polypeptide(L)'
;MTFEKAMVILFTKVAQTVIAERFTHTFFDNDGNRVRKVFAYLFSVFIAIFVNLFFYKPIFNFLSIFLGLSAIALSYNGTIKRKCIFVFYILAVSCLIDLVVSAFLIKPFGYDGYSAFVSIFALLLLHAAQLITERFFGCLLYTSPS
;
A
#
# COMPACT_ATOMS: atom_id res chain seq x y z
N MET A 1 12.20 -12.84 -16.68
CA MET A 1 11.96 -12.79 -15.23
C MET A 1 11.97 -14.20 -14.67
N THR A 2 12.67 -14.40 -13.57
CA THR A 2 12.74 -15.72 -12.94
C THR A 2 11.48 -16.02 -12.14
N PHE A 3 11.17 -17.29 -11.94
CA PHE A 3 10.05 -17.73 -11.12
C PHE A 3 10.13 -17.16 -9.69
N GLU A 4 11.34 -17.12 -9.14
CA GLU A 4 11.60 -16.56 -7.80
C GLU A 4 11.16 -15.10 -7.69
N LYS A 5 11.53 -14.27 -8.65
CA LYS A 5 11.15 -12.86 -8.67
C LYS A 5 9.64 -12.69 -8.81
N ALA A 6 9.00 -13.51 -9.63
CA ALA A 6 7.56 -13.47 -9.79
C ALA A 6 6.85 -13.83 -8.48
N MET A 7 7.35 -14.82 -7.74
CA MET A 7 6.78 -15.21 -6.44
C MET A 7 6.98 -14.11 -5.39
N VAL A 8 8.14 -13.45 -5.38
CA VAL A 8 8.39 -12.32 -4.47
C VAL A 8 7.43 -11.17 -4.76
N ILE A 9 7.23 -10.85 -6.03
CA ILE A 9 6.29 -9.79 -6.43
C ILE A 9 4.88 -10.14 -5.98
N LEU A 10 4.43 -11.36 -6.25
CA LEU A 10 3.09 -11.82 -5.87
C LEU A 10 2.87 -11.69 -4.37
N PHE A 11 3.77 -12.25 -3.58
CA PHE A 11 3.68 -12.22 -2.12
C PHE A 11 3.69 -10.78 -1.60
N THR A 12 4.60 -9.95 -2.11
CA THR A 12 4.75 -8.56 -1.68
C THR A 12 3.48 -7.76 -1.96
N LYS A 13 2.90 -7.90 -3.16
CA LYS A 13 1.71 -7.14 -3.53
C LYS A 13 0.48 -7.57 -2.74
N VAL A 14 0.34 -8.86 -2.48
CA VAL A 14 -0.75 -9.37 -1.63
C VAL A 14 -0.60 -8.84 -0.20
N ALA A 15 0.61 -8.90 0.36
CA ALA A 15 0.87 -8.42 1.72
C ALA A 15 0.64 -6.90 1.83
N GLN A 16 1.07 -6.12 0.84
CA GLN A 16 0.82 -4.68 0.80
C GLN A 16 -0.68 -4.38 0.78
N THR A 17 -1.46 -5.16 0.04
CA THR A 17 -2.91 -4.99 -0.02
C THR A 17 -3.56 -5.29 1.31
N VAL A 18 -3.11 -6.33 2.02
CA VAL A 18 -3.62 -6.64 3.37
C VAL A 18 -3.32 -5.50 4.34
N ILE A 19 -2.12 -4.92 4.27
CA ILE A 19 -1.76 -3.79 5.11
C ILE A 19 -2.61 -2.56 4.74
N ALA A 20 -2.84 -2.33 3.45
CA ALA A 20 -3.71 -1.24 2.99
C ALA A 20 -5.14 -1.39 3.52
N GLU A 21 -5.65 -2.62 3.60
CA GLU A 21 -6.95 -2.88 4.23
C GLU A 21 -6.98 -2.38 5.67
N ARG A 22 -5.91 -2.62 6.43
CA ARG A 22 -5.83 -2.15 7.81
C ARG A 22 -5.77 -0.63 7.89
N PHE A 23 -5.13 0.03 6.93
CA PHE A 23 -5.19 1.49 6.84
C PHE A 23 -6.62 2.00 6.64
N THR A 24 -7.44 1.27 5.87
CA THR A 24 -8.82 1.70 5.63
C THR A 24 -9.66 1.71 6.90
N HIS A 25 -9.38 0.83 7.86
CA HIS A 25 -10.07 0.83 9.14
C HIS A 25 -9.77 2.08 9.97
N THR A 26 -8.65 2.73 9.73
CA THR A 26 -8.29 3.98 10.39
C THR A 26 -8.98 5.18 9.75
N PHE A 27 -9.11 5.20 8.43
CA PHE A 27 -9.61 6.33 7.68
C PHE A 27 -11.11 6.26 7.38
N PHE A 28 -11.67 5.05 7.31
CA PHE A 28 -13.06 4.85 6.91
C PHE A 28 -13.80 3.97 7.91
N ASP A 29 -15.09 4.20 8.03
CA ASP A 29 -15.98 3.31 8.76
C ASP A 29 -16.19 2.03 7.95
N ASN A 30 -16.46 0.92 8.64
CA ASN A 30 -16.65 -0.37 8.00
C ASN A 30 -18.07 -0.52 7.41
N ASP A 31 -18.52 0.53 6.75
CA ASP A 31 -19.82 0.59 6.09
C ASP A 31 -19.67 0.31 4.60
N GLY A 32 -20.78 -0.02 3.97
CA GLY A 32 -20.86 -0.13 2.53
C GLY A 32 -20.92 -1.56 2.03
N ASN A 33 -20.93 -1.71 0.72
CA ASN A 33 -21.12 -2.99 0.05
C ASN A 33 -19.84 -3.82 0.09
N ARG A 34 -19.91 -4.95 0.78
CA ARG A 34 -18.77 -5.86 0.91
C ARG A 34 -18.25 -6.38 -0.43
N VAL A 35 -19.17 -6.68 -1.35
CA VAL A 35 -18.80 -7.18 -2.69
C VAL A 35 -17.99 -6.13 -3.44
N ARG A 36 -18.41 -4.88 -3.37
CA ARG A 36 -17.71 -3.75 -4.01
C ARG A 36 -16.28 -3.60 -3.45
N LYS A 37 -16.12 -3.73 -2.14
CA LYS A 37 -14.80 -3.66 -1.48
C LYS A 37 -13.90 -4.80 -1.95
N VAL A 38 -14.42 -6.02 -1.99
CA VAL A 38 -13.66 -7.20 -2.45
C VAL A 38 -13.18 -6.99 -3.88
N PHE A 39 -14.05 -6.51 -4.77
CA PHE A 39 -13.65 -6.24 -6.16
C PHE A 39 -12.57 -5.16 -6.24
N ALA A 40 -12.64 -4.14 -5.41
CA ALA A 40 -11.64 -3.07 -5.39
C ALA A 40 -10.27 -3.61 -4.96
N TYR A 41 -10.22 -4.45 -3.92
CA TYR A 41 -8.98 -5.06 -3.46
C TYR A 41 -8.40 -6.01 -4.50
N LEU A 42 -9.24 -6.83 -5.14
CA LEU A 42 -8.79 -7.72 -6.20
C LEU A 42 -8.25 -6.94 -7.38
N PHE A 43 -8.91 -5.87 -7.78
CA PHE A 43 -8.44 -4.98 -8.84
C PHE A 43 -7.07 -4.39 -8.50
N SER A 44 -6.90 -3.92 -7.27
CA SER A 44 -5.64 -3.35 -6.81
C SER A 44 -4.49 -4.35 -6.88
N VAL A 45 -4.70 -5.56 -6.38
CA VAL A 45 -3.69 -6.63 -6.43
C VAL A 45 -3.37 -6.98 -7.88
N PHE A 46 -4.40 -7.17 -8.69
CA PHE A 46 -4.23 -7.57 -10.08
C PHE A 46 -3.42 -6.55 -10.88
N ILE A 47 -3.79 -5.27 -10.77
CA ILE A 47 -3.08 -4.22 -11.52
C ILE A 47 -1.64 -4.06 -11.03
N ALA A 48 -1.40 -4.20 -9.72
CA ALA A 48 -0.07 -4.10 -9.16
C ALA A 48 0.83 -5.23 -9.67
N ILE A 49 0.33 -6.46 -9.68
CA ILE A 49 1.08 -7.61 -10.16
C ILE A 49 1.33 -7.49 -11.66
N PHE A 50 0.31 -7.13 -12.42
CA PHE A 50 0.43 -6.98 -13.87
C PHE A 50 1.50 -5.95 -14.25
N VAL A 51 1.45 -4.78 -13.62
CA VAL A 51 2.40 -3.71 -13.90
C VAL A 51 3.82 -4.11 -13.52
N ASN A 52 4.00 -4.77 -12.37
CA ASN A 52 5.34 -5.18 -11.95
C ASN A 52 5.92 -6.30 -12.79
N LEU A 53 5.08 -7.14 -13.39
CA LEU A 53 5.57 -8.21 -14.26
C LEU A 53 5.93 -7.72 -15.66
N PHE A 54 5.18 -6.75 -16.20
CA PHE A 54 5.34 -6.32 -17.59
C PHE A 54 6.02 -4.97 -17.76
N PHE A 55 5.98 -4.12 -16.72
CA PHE A 55 6.56 -2.78 -16.76
C PHE A 55 7.52 -2.62 -15.59
N TYR A 56 8.81 -2.46 -15.88
CA TYR A 56 9.85 -2.46 -14.84
C TYR A 56 10.18 -1.05 -14.30
N LYS A 57 9.57 -0.01 -14.85
CA LYS A 57 9.89 1.36 -14.46
C LYS A 57 9.19 1.76 -13.17
N PRO A 58 9.89 2.49 -12.28
CA PRO A 58 9.28 2.93 -11.00
C PRO A 58 8.02 3.78 -11.17
N ILE A 59 7.94 4.58 -12.24
CA ILE A 59 6.77 5.42 -12.48
C ILE A 59 5.50 4.58 -12.71
N PHE A 60 5.64 3.45 -13.40
CA PHE A 60 4.49 2.55 -13.63
C PHE A 60 4.05 1.89 -12.33
N ASN A 61 5.00 1.54 -11.45
CA ASN A 61 4.67 1.01 -10.13
C ASN A 61 3.91 2.05 -9.30
N PHE A 62 4.37 3.29 -9.32
CA PHE A 62 3.71 4.39 -8.62
C PHE A 62 2.28 4.59 -9.13
N LEU A 63 2.10 4.60 -10.45
CA LEU A 63 0.77 4.75 -11.06
C LEU A 63 -0.15 3.58 -10.69
N SER A 64 0.37 2.35 -10.65
CA SER A 64 -0.44 1.18 -10.26
C SER A 64 -0.90 1.28 -8.81
N ILE A 65 -0.03 1.73 -7.91
CA ILE A 65 -0.38 1.95 -6.51
C ILE A 65 -1.45 3.03 -6.39
N PHE A 66 -1.28 4.13 -7.11
CA PHE A 66 -2.25 5.22 -7.11
C PHE A 66 -3.63 4.75 -7.59
N LEU A 67 -3.69 4.02 -8.69
CA LEU A 67 -4.94 3.51 -9.23
C LEU A 67 -5.59 2.52 -8.28
N GLY A 68 -4.80 1.62 -7.71
CA GLY A 68 -5.30 0.63 -6.75
C GLY A 68 -5.88 1.28 -5.50
N LEU A 69 -5.16 2.24 -4.92
CA LEU A 69 -5.62 2.95 -3.73
C LEU A 69 -6.86 3.79 -4.03
N SER A 70 -6.93 4.39 -5.22
CA SER A 70 -8.12 5.15 -5.63
C SER A 70 -9.33 4.25 -5.74
N ALA A 71 -9.19 3.07 -6.33
CA ALA A 71 -10.27 2.09 -6.44
C ALA A 71 -10.75 1.64 -5.05
N ILE A 72 -9.81 1.37 -4.14
CA ILE A 72 -10.14 0.99 -2.76
C ILE A 72 -10.89 2.12 -2.07
N ALA A 73 -10.40 3.35 -2.15
CA ALA A 73 -11.03 4.51 -1.52
C ALA A 73 -12.44 4.73 -2.05
N LEU A 74 -12.65 4.58 -3.35
CA LEU A 74 -13.98 4.74 -3.96
C LEU A 74 -14.97 3.65 -3.54
N SER A 75 -14.46 2.50 -3.10
CA SER A 75 -15.32 1.40 -2.64
C SER A 75 -15.88 1.63 -1.23
N TYR A 76 -15.28 2.52 -0.46
CA TYR A 76 -15.74 2.86 0.89
C TYR A 76 -16.64 4.08 0.87
N ASN A 77 -17.55 4.15 1.84
CA ASN A 77 -18.39 5.33 2.03
C ASN A 77 -17.61 6.40 2.80
N GLY A 78 -17.72 7.63 2.35
CA GLY A 78 -17.03 8.75 2.99
C GLY A 78 -16.98 9.95 2.07
N THR A 79 -16.51 11.07 2.61
CA THR A 79 -16.36 12.29 1.83
C THR A 79 -15.19 12.17 0.86
N ILE A 80 -15.26 12.90 -0.26
CA ILE A 80 -14.16 12.94 -1.24
C ILE A 80 -12.86 13.42 -0.60
N LYS A 81 -12.98 14.40 0.33
CA LYS A 81 -11.83 14.92 1.07
C LYS A 81 -11.11 13.80 1.83
N ARG A 82 -11.86 12.97 2.56
CA ARG A 82 -11.29 11.85 3.32
C ARG A 82 -10.64 10.82 2.40
N LYS A 83 -11.25 10.52 1.27
CA LYS A 83 -10.70 9.61 0.26
C LYS A 83 -9.38 10.12 -0.32
N CYS A 84 -9.32 11.41 -0.64
CA CYS A 84 -8.09 12.03 -1.14
C CYS A 84 -6.98 11.99 -0.09
N ILE A 85 -7.29 12.29 1.15
CA ILE A 85 -6.32 12.22 2.26
C ILE A 85 -5.77 10.80 2.39
N PHE A 86 -6.64 9.81 2.34
CA PHE A 86 -6.25 8.40 2.42
C PHE A 86 -5.26 8.03 1.31
N VAL A 87 -5.61 8.33 0.06
CA VAL A 87 -4.78 7.98 -1.09
C VAL A 87 -3.42 8.67 -1.03
N PHE A 88 -3.41 9.98 -0.81
CA PHE A 88 -2.15 10.74 -0.76
C PHE A 88 -1.29 10.37 0.43
N TYR A 89 -1.91 10.10 1.57
CA TYR A 89 -1.17 9.69 2.77
C TYR A 89 -0.42 8.37 2.54
N ILE A 90 -1.11 7.37 2.01
CA ILE A 90 -0.49 6.05 1.77
C ILE A 90 0.55 6.13 0.66
N LEU A 91 0.31 6.93 -0.39
CA LEU A 91 1.31 7.15 -1.43
C LEU A 91 2.58 7.79 -0.85
N ALA A 92 2.42 8.80 0.00
CA ALA A 92 3.56 9.45 0.64
C ALA A 92 4.34 8.48 1.53
N VAL A 93 3.65 7.68 2.33
CA VAL A 93 4.27 6.67 3.19
C VAL A 93 5.02 5.64 2.34
N SER A 94 4.41 5.17 1.27
CA SER A 94 5.03 4.19 0.37
C SER A 94 6.29 4.75 -0.29
N CYS A 95 6.24 6.01 -0.74
CA CYS A 95 7.40 6.67 -1.34
C CYS A 95 8.54 6.85 -0.33
N LEU A 96 8.21 7.21 0.91
CA LEU A 96 9.22 7.34 1.97
C LEU A 96 9.88 5.99 2.27
N ILE A 97 9.10 4.92 2.34
CA ILE A 97 9.61 3.57 2.59
C ILE A 97 10.53 3.14 1.44
N ASP A 98 10.13 3.37 0.20
CA ASP A 98 10.95 3.03 -0.97
C ASP A 98 12.26 3.82 -0.94
N LEU A 99 12.23 5.08 -0.55
CA LEU A 99 13.41 5.92 -0.45
C LEU A 99 14.35 5.42 0.64
N VAL A 100 13.84 5.07 1.81
CA VAL A 100 14.61 4.54 2.93
C VAL A 100 15.25 3.21 2.54
N VAL A 101 14.48 2.30 1.94
CA VAL A 101 14.98 0.99 1.51
C VAL A 101 16.08 1.16 0.47
N SER A 102 15.87 2.04 -0.51
CA SER A 102 16.87 2.32 -1.53
C SER A 102 18.15 2.88 -0.94
N ALA A 103 18.03 3.84 -0.01
CA ALA A 103 19.18 4.50 0.58
C ALA A 103 19.98 3.59 1.51
N PHE A 104 19.32 2.69 2.24
CA PHE A 104 19.99 1.88 3.26
C PHE A 104 20.32 0.45 2.83
N LEU A 105 19.61 -0.11 1.86
CA LEU A 105 19.83 -1.49 1.45
C LEU A 105 20.30 -1.63 0.00
N ILE A 106 19.65 -0.94 -0.92
CA ILE A 106 19.95 -1.12 -2.34
C ILE A 106 21.27 -0.47 -2.72
N LYS A 107 21.45 0.80 -2.38
CA LYS A 107 22.67 1.54 -2.74
C LYS A 107 23.91 1.07 -1.98
N PRO A 108 23.89 0.98 -0.61
CA PRO A 108 25.10 0.61 0.13
C PRO A 108 25.50 -0.85 -0.03
N PHE A 109 24.55 -1.78 -0.08
CA PHE A 109 24.80 -3.22 -0.09
C PHE A 109 24.59 -3.87 -1.45
N GLY A 110 24.06 -3.15 -2.43
CA GLY A 110 23.85 -3.67 -3.76
C GLY A 110 22.73 -4.71 -3.86
N TYR A 111 21.80 -4.73 -2.92
CA TYR A 111 20.67 -5.66 -2.98
C TYR A 111 19.75 -5.32 -4.15
N ASP A 112 19.20 -6.36 -4.77
CA ASP A 112 18.17 -6.23 -5.79
C ASP A 112 16.84 -5.82 -5.12
N GLY A 113 16.13 -4.86 -5.71
CA GLY A 113 14.83 -4.44 -5.22
C GLY A 113 13.79 -5.54 -5.19
N TYR A 114 14.02 -6.64 -5.91
CA TYR A 114 13.12 -7.80 -5.92
C TYR A 114 13.60 -8.94 -5.02
N SER A 115 14.65 -8.73 -4.23
CA SER A 115 15.08 -9.76 -3.29
C SER A 115 14.06 -9.92 -2.16
N ALA A 116 13.94 -11.14 -1.65
CA ALA A 116 13.01 -11.43 -0.56
C ALA A 116 13.34 -10.62 0.70
N PHE A 117 14.64 -10.44 0.99
CA PHE A 117 15.08 -9.68 2.16
C PHE A 117 14.65 -8.23 2.09
N VAL A 118 14.84 -7.56 0.94
CA VAL A 118 14.43 -6.17 0.73
C VAL A 118 12.91 -6.04 0.84
N SER A 119 12.17 -6.96 0.24
CA SER A 119 10.71 -6.95 0.27
C SER A 119 10.17 -7.12 1.68
N ILE A 120 10.73 -8.05 2.46
CA ILE A 120 10.32 -8.27 3.85
C ILE A 120 10.62 -7.02 4.68
N PHE A 121 11.78 -6.41 4.51
CA PHE A 121 12.15 -5.18 5.23
C PHE A 121 11.18 -4.04 4.91
N ALA A 122 10.85 -3.86 3.63
CA ALA A 122 9.88 -2.84 3.21
C ALA A 122 8.49 -3.10 3.79
N LEU A 123 8.05 -4.35 3.82
CA LEU A 123 6.76 -4.72 4.42
C LEU A 123 6.73 -4.46 5.93
N LEU A 124 7.83 -4.73 6.62
CA LEU A 124 7.93 -4.44 8.05
C LEU A 124 7.83 -2.94 8.33
N LEU A 125 8.49 -2.12 7.50
CA LEU A 125 8.40 -0.66 7.60
C LEU A 125 6.98 -0.18 7.35
N LEU A 126 6.31 -0.73 6.34
CA LEU A 126 4.93 -0.37 6.03
C LEU A 126 3.98 -0.75 7.16
N HIS A 127 4.17 -1.93 7.75
CA HIS A 127 3.37 -2.37 8.89
C HIS A 127 3.61 -1.48 10.11
N ALA A 128 4.86 -1.11 10.38
CA ALA A 128 5.19 -0.17 11.46
C ALA A 128 4.51 1.18 11.24
N ALA A 129 4.54 1.70 10.02
CA ALA A 129 3.85 2.95 9.68
C ALA A 129 2.34 2.82 9.89
N GLN A 130 1.76 1.68 9.55
CA GLN A 130 0.34 1.41 9.76
C GLN A 130 -0.01 1.42 11.26
N LEU A 131 0.80 0.79 12.10
CA LEU A 131 0.57 0.78 13.54
C LEU A 131 0.70 2.18 14.15
N ILE A 132 1.68 2.95 13.71
CA ILE A 132 1.87 4.33 14.16
C ILE A 132 0.66 5.18 13.75
N THR A 133 0.18 5.01 12.52
CA THR A 133 -0.98 5.71 12.01
C THR A 133 -2.23 5.40 12.84
N GLU A 134 -2.45 4.13 13.16
CA GLU A 134 -3.60 3.72 13.98
C GLU A 134 -3.58 4.42 15.34
N ARG A 135 -2.41 4.52 15.97
CA ARG A 135 -2.29 5.18 17.28
C ARG A 135 -2.56 6.68 17.18
N PHE A 136 -1.96 7.35 16.21
CA PHE A 136 -2.12 8.81 16.07
C PHE A 136 -3.54 9.19 15.68
N PHE A 137 -4.06 8.58 14.63
CA PHE A 137 -5.40 8.92 14.14
C PHE A 137 -6.50 8.38 15.05
N GLY A 138 -6.25 7.25 15.70
CA GLY A 138 -7.15 6.74 16.72
C GLY A 138 -7.35 7.72 17.85
N CYS A 139 -6.26 8.30 18.35
CA CYS A 139 -6.33 9.32 19.40
C CYS A 139 -7.06 10.57 18.91
N LEU A 140 -6.77 11.03 17.70
CA LEU A 140 -7.39 12.24 17.12
C LEU A 140 -8.89 12.02 16.88
N LEU A 141 -9.27 10.87 16.36
CA LEU A 141 -10.68 10.57 16.06
C LEU A 141 -11.50 10.36 17.33
N TYR A 142 -10.94 9.75 18.36
CA TYR A 142 -11.64 9.51 19.62
C TYR A 142 -11.69 10.75 20.51
N THR A 143 -10.78 11.71 20.37
CA THR A 143 -10.79 12.94 21.13
C THR A 143 -11.54 14.07 20.43
N SER A 144 -11.86 13.91 19.15
CA SER A 144 -12.61 14.89 18.41
C SER A 144 -14.08 14.80 18.80
N PRO A 145 -14.70 15.89 19.30
CA PRO A 145 -16.15 15.90 19.53
C PRO A 145 -16.85 15.85 18.19
N SER A 146 -17.43 14.75 17.91
CA SER A 146 -18.19 14.57 16.68
C SER A 146 -19.65 14.96 16.87
#